data_150c1413d853381b6132e240c786a267
#
_entry.id   150c1413d853381b6132e240c786a267
#
_cell.length_a   1.000
_cell.length_b   1.000
_cell.length_c   1.000
_cell.angle_alpha   90.00
_cell.angle_beta   90.00
_cell.angle_gamma   90.00
#
_symmetry.space_group_name_H-M   'P 1'
#
loop_
_entity.id
_entity.type
_entity.pdbx_description
1 polymer ?
#
loop_
_entity_poly.entity_id
_entity_poly.type
_entity_poly.pdbx_seq_one_letter_code
_entity_poly.pdbx_strand_id
1 'polypeptide(L)'
;MKSVVINASAGGSDSGAKGNGLIEKNVSLEISKKIYDILKSKGVDTYLLRSDDNTISYDDRIKNLKSKYPNKNNTILISNTLNSGGSSGIEIIYPLSKKDTLPKLINNKLETLNDTKYYQYRYSVDTTKDYYYLTRETPGYETIIIRYGYVDNANDAKIIKNNIDEFANKVADAILDYIGYTSTNLYTVKSGDTLYSIAKKYGTTVDKLKKANNITSNTLKIGASLIIPEEEKESVPESPVYYKVKSGDTLYSIAKKYGISVDKLKSINKKTNNLITVGELLIIDEVNTIKVSKGDTLYSIAKKYNTTVDELKKLNNLTNNTLSIGQTLKVP
;
A
#
# COMPACT_ATOMS: atom_id res chain seq x y z
N MET A 1 20.26 -2.81 9.48
CA MET A 1 18.96 -2.77 8.76
C MET A 1 18.98 -3.86 7.71
N LYS A 2 17.86 -4.52 7.40
CA LYS A 2 17.82 -5.53 6.34
C LYS A 2 17.92 -4.88 4.96
N SER A 3 18.57 -5.54 4.01
CA SER A 3 18.57 -5.16 2.60
C SER A 3 17.33 -5.73 1.90
N VAL A 4 16.81 -5.05 0.89
CA VAL A 4 15.62 -5.48 0.13
C VAL A 4 15.98 -5.64 -1.34
N VAL A 5 15.78 -6.83 -1.85
CA VAL A 5 15.96 -7.13 -3.27
C VAL A 5 14.59 -7.34 -3.89
N ILE A 6 14.34 -6.69 -5.01
CA ILE A 6 13.03 -6.72 -5.68
C ILE A 6 13.19 -7.39 -7.04
N ASN A 7 12.36 -8.38 -7.27
CA ASN A 7 12.28 -9.11 -8.53
C ASN A 7 10.98 -8.76 -9.24
N ALA A 8 11.09 -8.22 -10.45
CA ALA A 8 9.97 -8.13 -11.38
C ALA A 8 9.90 -9.41 -12.21
N SER A 9 8.82 -10.18 -12.10
CA SER A 9 8.64 -11.43 -12.84
C SER A 9 8.56 -11.21 -14.34
N ALA A 10 8.87 -12.26 -15.12
CA ALA A 10 8.91 -12.24 -16.57
C ALA A 10 9.88 -11.17 -17.13
N GLY A 11 9.80 -10.78 -18.38
CA GLY A 11 10.60 -9.73 -19.01
C GLY A 11 11.15 -10.10 -20.38
N GLY A 12 11.35 -9.11 -21.24
CA GLY A 12 11.86 -9.29 -22.61
C GLY A 12 10.97 -10.21 -23.44
N SER A 13 11.50 -11.33 -23.89
CA SER A 13 10.78 -12.35 -24.65
C SER A 13 9.74 -13.13 -23.83
N ASP A 14 9.92 -13.23 -22.51
CA ASP A 14 8.94 -13.80 -21.61
C ASP A 14 7.92 -12.73 -21.20
N SER A 15 6.73 -12.82 -21.75
CA SER A 15 5.65 -11.89 -21.41
C SER A 15 4.98 -12.17 -20.07
N GLY A 16 5.16 -13.38 -19.52
CA GLY A 16 4.35 -13.87 -18.42
C GLY A 16 2.86 -14.04 -18.79
N ALA A 17 2.03 -14.07 -17.79
CA ALA A 17 0.58 -14.16 -17.94
C ALA A 17 -0.02 -12.94 -18.68
N LYS A 18 -1.03 -13.22 -19.54
CA LYS A 18 -1.75 -12.18 -20.31
C LYS A 18 -3.25 -12.38 -20.20
N GLY A 19 -3.98 -11.30 -20.07
CA GLY A 19 -5.44 -11.31 -20.04
C GLY A 19 -6.02 -9.94 -19.70
N ASN A 20 -7.25 -9.69 -20.14
CA ASN A 20 -7.98 -8.46 -19.85
C ASN A 20 -7.14 -7.18 -20.06
N GLY A 21 -6.26 -7.16 -21.08
CA GLY A 21 -5.37 -6.02 -21.37
C GLY A 21 -4.22 -5.81 -20.38
N LEU A 22 -3.90 -6.80 -19.55
CA LEU A 22 -2.70 -6.86 -18.73
C LEU A 22 -1.64 -7.76 -19.37
N ILE A 23 -0.38 -7.40 -19.18
CA ILE A 23 0.79 -8.21 -19.51
C ILE A 23 1.66 -8.23 -18.26
N GLU A 24 1.91 -9.40 -17.69
CA GLU A 24 2.60 -9.57 -16.42
C GLU A 24 3.95 -8.86 -16.38
N LYS A 25 4.78 -8.99 -17.42
CA LYS A 25 6.10 -8.38 -17.46
C LYS A 25 6.09 -6.86 -17.26
N ASN A 26 5.03 -6.18 -17.74
CA ASN A 26 4.90 -4.74 -17.64
C ASN A 26 4.44 -4.35 -16.24
N VAL A 27 3.36 -4.98 -15.75
CA VAL A 27 2.78 -4.69 -14.43
C VAL A 27 3.76 -5.03 -13.31
N SER A 28 4.40 -6.20 -13.37
CA SER A 28 5.41 -6.60 -12.37
C SER A 28 6.59 -5.64 -12.32
N LEU A 29 7.04 -5.13 -13.48
CA LEU A 29 8.11 -4.15 -13.55
C LEU A 29 7.70 -2.81 -12.96
N GLU A 30 6.50 -2.34 -13.28
CA GLU A 30 5.98 -1.06 -12.80
C GLU A 30 5.84 -1.05 -11.28
N ILE A 31 5.17 -2.06 -10.71
CA ILE A 31 5.04 -2.22 -9.25
C ILE A 31 6.43 -2.31 -8.60
N SER A 32 7.34 -3.10 -9.17
CA SER A 32 8.69 -3.30 -8.63
C SER A 32 9.50 -2.01 -8.58
N LYS A 33 9.43 -1.19 -9.63
CA LYS A 33 10.08 0.13 -9.67
C LYS A 33 9.53 1.06 -8.61
N LYS A 34 8.21 1.13 -8.47
CA LYS A 34 7.56 1.98 -7.46
C LYS A 34 7.96 1.56 -6.03
N ILE A 35 7.94 0.27 -5.72
CA ILE A 35 8.42 -0.24 -4.41
C ILE A 35 9.90 0.14 -4.20
N TYR A 36 10.74 -0.05 -5.23
CA TYR A 36 12.15 0.33 -5.18
C TYR A 36 12.34 1.82 -4.86
N ASP A 37 11.63 2.70 -5.58
CA ASP A 37 11.75 4.14 -5.41
C ASP A 37 11.31 4.59 -4.00
N ILE A 38 10.21 4.02 -3.48
CA ILE A 38 9.73 4.28 -2.12
C ILE A 38 10.79 3.87 -1.10
N LEU A 39 11.26 2.63 -1.14
CA LEU A 39 12.24 2.12 -0.17
C LEU A 39 13.58 2.86 -0.27
N LYS A 40 14.01 3.18 -1.50
CA LYS A 40 15.23 3.94 -1.75
C LYS A 40 15.15 5.36 -1.19
N SER A 41 14.01 6.02 -1.35
CA SER A 41 13.76 7.36 -0.80
C SER A 41 13.83 7.39 0.74
N LYS A 42 13.58 6.24 1.37
CA LYS A 42 13.68 6.03 2.82
C LYS A 42 15.08 5.59 3.27
N GLY A 43 16.05 5.52 2.37
CA GLY A 43 17.42 5.12 2.68
C GLY A 43 17.60 3.62 2.94
N VAL A 44 16.62 2.79 2.57
CA VAL A 44 16.75 1.33 2.64
C VAL A 44 17.70 0.86 1.55
N ASP A 45 18.65 -0.01 1.88
CA ASP A 45 19.49 -0.67 0.89
C ASP A 45 18.63 -1.57 0.01
N THR A 46 18.38 -1.11 -1.21
CA THR A 46 17.40 -1.72 -2.12
C THR A 46 18.00 -1.93 -3.50
N TYR A 47 17.68 -3.06 -4.12
CA TYR A 47 18.17 -3.45 -5.45
C TYR A 47 17.06 -4.07 -6.30
N LEU A 48 17.01 -3.70 -7.59
CA LEU A 48 16.16 -4.32 -8.59
C LEU A 48 16.94 -5.41 -9.35
N LEU A 49 16.43 -6.65 -9.38
CA LEU A 49 17.00 -7.72 -10.21
C LEU A 49 16.71 -7.48 -11.70
N ARG A 50 15.60 -6.83 -12.03
CA ARG A 50 15.24 -6.40 -13.38
C ARG A 50 14.75 -4.97 -13.35
N SER A 51 15.45 -4.06 -14.02
CA SER A 51 15.15 -2.61 -14.06
C SER A 51 14.50 -2.14 -15.36
N ASP A 52 14.45 -2.99 -16.38
CA ASP A 52 13.94 -2.69 -17.73
C ASP A 52 13.24 -3.91 -18.33
N ASP A 53 12.85 -3.86 -19.62
CA ASP A 53 12.17 -4.98 -20.30
C ASP A 53 13.17 -5.99 -20.90
N ASN A 54 14.20 -6.37 -20.14
CA ASN A 54 15.14 -7.41 -20.54
C ASN A 54 14.72 -8.81 -20.08
N THR A 55 15.10 -9.83 -20.85
CA THR A 55 15.01 -11.23 -20.44
C THR A 55 16.13 -11.56 -19.48
N ILE A 56 15.78 -11.97 -18.25
CA ILE A 56 16.75 -12.47 -17.26
C ILE A 56 16.24 -13.81 -16.75
N SER A 57 17.05 -14.85 -16.93
CA SER A 57 16.70 -16.19 -16.47
C SER A 57 16.54 -16.25 -14.95
N TYR A 58 15.79 -17.22 -14.45
CA TYR A 58 15.68 -17.42 -12.99
C TYR A 58 17.03 -17.72 -12.35
N ASP A 59 17.89 -18.48 -13.01
CA ASP A 59 19.24 -18.80 -12.53
C ASP A 59 20.12 -17.55 -12.43
N ASP A 60 20.07 -16.66 -13.42
CA ASP A 60 20.82 -15.40 -13.38
C ASP A 60 20.29 -14.46 -12.28
N ARG A 61 18.96 -14.43 -12.07
CA ARG A 61 18.36 -13.65 -10.96
C ARG A 61 18.88 -14.15 -9.60
N ILE A 62 18.92 -15.47 -9.41
CA ILE A 62 19.42 -16.10 -8.18
C ILE A 62 20.91 -15.88 -8.03
N LYS A 63 21.68 -16.03 -9.10
CA LYS A 63 23.14 -15.76 -9.12
C LYS A 63 23.44 -14.31 -8.74
N ASN A 64 22.72 -13.36 -9.34
CA ASN A 64 22.87 -11.93 -9.03
C ASN A 64 22.49 -11.61 -7.58
N LEU A 65 21.39 -12.18 -7.08
CA LEU A 65 21.01 -12.06 -5.68
C LEU A 65 22.11 -12.56 -4.75
N LYS A 66 22.57 -13.80 -4.93
CA LYS A 66 23.56 -14.43 -4.06
C LYS A 66 24.93 -13.73 -4.10
N SER A 67 25.33 -13.25 -5.28
CA SER A 67 26.57 -12.51 -5.47
C SER A 67 26.56 -11.15 -4.78
N LYS A 68 25.47 -10.40 -4.97
CA LYS A 68 25.36 -9.03 -4.48
C LYS A 68 24.95 -8.96 -3.00
N TYR A 69 24.13 -9.90 -2.54
CA TYR A 69 23.61 -9.99 -1.18
C TYR A 69 23.87 -11.36 -0.54
N PRO A 70 25.13 -11.70 -0.25
CA PRO A 70 25.50 -13.02 0.29
C PRO A 70 24.96 -13.26 1.71
N ASN A 71 24.64 -12.20 2.45
CA ASN A 71 24.07 -12.30 3.80
C ASN A 71 22.56 -12.56 3.73
N LYS A 72 22.22 -13.83 3.46
CA LYS A 72 20.84 -14.29 3.29
C LYS A 72 19.92 -14.03 4.49
N ASN A 73 20.44 -14.05 5.72
CA ASN A 73 19.63 -13.82 6.92
C ASN A 73 19.24 -12.34 7.09
N ASN A 74 19.97 -11.45 6.44
CA ASN A 74 19.72 -10.01 6.48
C ASN A 74 19.11 -9.46 5.17
N THR A 75 18.64 -10.34 4.28
CA THR A 75 18.13 -9.95 2.97
C THR A 75 16.71 -10.45 2.77
N ILE A 76 15.82 -9.55 2.40
CA ILE A 76 14.47 -9.82 1.96
C ILE A 76 14.46 -9.85 0.43
N LEU A 77 13.83 -10.85 -0.17
CA LEU A 77 13.57 -10.91 -1.60
C LEU A 77 12.07 -10.82 -1.85
N ILE A 78 11.62 -9.77 -2.51
CA ILE A 78 10.22 -9.58 -2.92
C ILE A 78 10.12 -9.86 -4.42
N SER A 79 9.30 -10.81 -4.81
CA SER A 79 9.02 -11.12 -6.21
C SER A 79 7.59 -10.75 -6.56
N ASN A 80 7.45 -9.77 -7.44
CA ASN A 80 6.16 -9.26 -7.90
C ASN A 80 5.75 -9.98 -9.19
N THR A 81 4.53 -10.53 -9.23
CA THR A 81 4.02 -11.34 -10.34
C THR A 81 2.51 -11.23 -10.45
N LEU A 82 1.95 -11.73 -11.54
CA LEU A 82 0.51 -11.93 -11.72
C LEU A 82 0.21 -13.42 -11.83
N ASN A 83 -1.06 -13.77 -11.80
CA ASN A 83 -1.53 -15.13 -11.91
C ASN A 83 -2.48 -15.31 -13.11
N SER A 84 -2.73 -16.54 -13.47
CA SER A 84 -3.75 -16.97 -14.42
C SER A 84 -4.27 -18.36 -14.02
N GLY A 85 -5.41 -18.78 -14.52
CA GLY A 85 -5.95 -20.10 -14.22
C GLY A 85 -7.36 -20.09 -13.62
N GLY A 86 -8.16 -19.06 -13.89
CA GLY A 86 -9.60 -19.05 -13.62
C GLY A 86 -10.00 -18.84 -12.15
N SER A 87 -9.11 -18.32 -11.31
CA SER A 87 -9.40 -17.99 -9.91
C SER A 87 -9.44 -16.46 -9.68
N SER A 88 -9.34 -16.01 -8.45
CA SER A 88 -9.36 -14.59 -8.09
C SER A 88 -8.61 -14.31 -6.78
N GLY A 89 -8.24 -13.04 -6.60
CA GLY A 89 -7.63 -12.56 -5.37
C GLY A 89 -6.11 -12.51 -5.41
N ILE A 90 -5.53 -12.05 -4.31
CA ILE A 90 -4.09 -11.89 -4.14
C ILE A 90 -3.54 -13.09 -3.40
N GLU A 91 -2.41 -13.61 -3.85
CA GLU A 91 -1.70 -14.69 -3.17
C GLU A 91 -0.30 -14.23 -2.74
N ILE A 92 0.04 -14.49 -1.49
CA ILE A 92 1.36 -14.24 -0.94
C ILE A 92 1.99 -15.59 -0.59
N ILE A 93 3.15 -15.88 -1.17
CA ILE A 93 3.82 -17.17 -1.01
C ILE A 93 5.14 -16.94 -0.31
N TYR A 94 5.43 -17.75 0.70
CA TYR A 94 6.64 -17.66 1.51
C TYR A 94 7.26 -19.03 1.78
N PRO A 95 8.57 -19.10 2.09
CA PRO A 95 9.30 -20.37 2.25
C PRO A 95 8.82 -21.17 3.46
N LEU A 96 8.87 -22.50 3.35
CA LEU A 96 8.60 -23.44 4.44
C LEU A 96 9.46 -23.18 5.68
N SER A 97 10.67 -22.69 5.49
CA SER A 97 11.66 -22.42 6.55
C SER A 97 11.47 -21.10 7.28
N LYS A 98 10.50 -20.28 6.87
CA LYS A 98 10.27 -18.92 7.41
C LYS A 98 8.94 -18.82 8.16
N LYS A 99 8.89 -17.87 9.09
CA LYS A 99 7.67 -17.48 9.80
C LYS A 99 6.79 -16.61 8.90
N ASP A 100 5.52 -16.54 9.21
CA ASP A 100 4.52 -15.75 8.47
C ASP A 100 4.50 -14.26 8.83
N THR A 101 5.48 -13.76 9.58
CA THR A 101 5.46 -12.37 10.08
C THR A 101 5.37 -11.35 8.96
N LEU A 102 6.27 -11.40 7.97
CA LEU A 102 6.24 -10.49 6.82
C LEU A 102 5.06 -10.78 5.88
N PRO A 103 4.76 -12.04 5.50
CA PRO A 103 3.54 -12.38 4.74
C PRO A 103 2.26 -11.83 5.35
N LYS A 104 2.12 -11.95 6.67
CA LYS A 104 0.94 -11.44 7.40
C LYS A 104 0.84 -9.92 7.37
N LEU A 105 1.96 -9.20 7.52
CA LEU A 105 1.98 -7.74 7.38
C LEU A 105 1.55 -7.31 5.98
N ILE A 106 2.08 -7.96 4.93
CA ILE A 106 1.70 -7.69 3.54
C ILE A 106 0.22 -8.01 3.33
N ASN A 107 -0.27 -9.15 3.82
CA ASN A 107 -1.67 -9.55 3.74
C ASN A 107 -2.60 -8.48 4.34
N ASN A 108 -2.33 -8.07 5.58
CA ASN A 108 -3.16 -7.09 6.28
C ASN A 108 -3.23 -5.73 5.56
N LYS A 109 -2.17 -5.37 4.84
CA LYS A 109 -2.17 -4.14 4.01
C LYS A 109 -2.96 -4.35 2.72
N LEU A 110 -2.79 -5.48 2.04
CA LEU A 110 -3.37 -5.73 0.71
C LEU A 110 -4.84 -6.19 0.75
N GLU A 111 -5.32 -6.79 1.84
CA GLU A 111 -6.71 -7.25 1.98
C GLU A 111 -7.75 -6.13 1.84
N THR A 112 -7.34 -4.87 1.99
CA THR A 112 -8.19 -3.71 1.74
C THR A 112 -8.45 -3.47 0.24
N LEU A 113 -7.64 -4.05 -0.65
CA LEU A 113 -7.75 -3.89 -2.10
C LEU A 113 -8.43 -5.07 -2.76
N ASN A 114 -8.14 -6.29 -2.31
CA ASN A 114 -8.75 -7.52 -2.82
C ASN A 114 -8.67 -8.64 -1.77
N ASP A 115 -9.44 -9.72 -1.97
CA ASP A 115 -9.30 -10.94 -1.15
C ASP A 115 -7.85 -11.43 -1.23
N THR A 116 -7.20 -11.51 -0.07
CA THR A 116 -5.76 -11.79 0.02
C THR A 116 -5.51 -12.96 0.95
N LYS A 117 -4.65 -13.86 0.55
CA LYS A 117 -4.27 -15.04 1.32
C LYS A 117 -2.77 -15.27 1.25
N TYR A 118 -2.20 -15.91 2.27
CA TYR A 118 -0.78 -16.27 2.28
C TYR A 118 -0.58 -17.75 2.54
N TYR A 119 0.39 -18.36 1.82
CA TYR A 119 0.56 -19.80 1.75
C TYR A 119 2.04 -20.21 1.77
N GLN A 120 2.24 -21.44 2.22
CA GLN A 120 3.45 -22.23 1.97
C GLN A 120 3.07 -23.41 1.08
N TYR A 121 3.76 -23.58 -0.04
CA TYR A 121 3.54 -24.69 -0.94
C TYR A 121 4.68 -25.68 -0.89
N ARG A 122 4.36 -26.97 -0.67
CA ARG A 122 5.31 -28.07 -0.65
C ARG A 122 5.49 -28.63 -2.04
N TYR A 123 6.73 -29.00 -2.38
CA TYR A 123 7.03 -29.69 -3.63
C TYR A 123 6.47 -31.12 -3.56
N SER A 124 5.72 -31.54 -4.58
CA SER A 124 5.00 -32.82 -4.54
C SER A 124 5.90 -34.07 -4.51
N VAL A 125 7.09 -33.98 -5.10
CA VAL A 125 8.07 -35.08 -5.15
C VAL A 125 8.93 -35.15 -3.88
N ASP A 126 9.18 -33.99 -3.24
CA ASP A 126 9.93 -33.89 -2.00
C ASP A 126 9.27 -32.83 -1.10
N THR A 127 8.40 -33.30 -0.21
CA THR A 127 7.60 -32.44 0.66
C THR A 127 8.41 -31.67 1.71
N THR A 128 9.71 -31.88 1.81
CA THR A 128 10.63 -31.07 2.62
C THR A 128 11.08 -29.81 1.92
N LYS A 129 10.84 -29.71 0.60
CA LYS A 129 11.24 -28.58 -0.24
C LYS A 129 10.06 -27.70 -0.62
N ASP A 130 10.38 -26.41 -0.84
CA ASP A 130 9.42 -25.45 -1.37
C ASP A 130 9.02 -25.78 -2.81
N TYR A 131 7.75 -25.61 -3.15
CA TYR A 131 7.23 -25.83 -4.50
C TYR A 131 7.82 -24.85 -5.51
N TYR A 132 7.83 -23.56 -5.20
CA TYR A 132 8.28 -22.55 -6.14
C TYR A 132 9.80 -22.53 -6.25
N TYR A 133 10.29 -22.50 -7.48
CA TYR A 133 11.71 -22.48 -7.79
C TYR A 133 12.44 -21.37 -7.04
N LEU A 134 11.88 -20.15 -7.05
CA LEU A 134 12.53 -19.02 -6.40
C LEU A 134 12.68 -19.22 -4.88
N THR A 135 11.66 -19.69 -4.17
CA THR A 135 11.76 -19.97 -2.72
C THR A 135 12.70 -21.14 -2.44
N ARG A 136 12.68 -22.19 -3.29
CA ARG A 136 13.51 -23.38 -3.14
C ARG A 136 15.00 -23.06 -3.33
N GLU A 137 15.35 -22.27 -4.33
CA GLU A 137 16.74 -21.97 -4.68
C GLU A 137 17.34 -20.79 -3.89
N THR A 138 16.53 -20.14 -3.05
CA THR A 138 16.99 -19.07 -2.15
C THR A 138 16.85 -19.44 -0.66
N PRO A 139 17.36 -20.61 -0.21
CA PRO A 139 17.23 -21.04 1.17
C PRO A 139 17.95 -20.06 2.10
N GLY A 140 17.23 -19.65 3.15
CA GLY A 140 17.73 -18.70 4.15
C GLY A 140 17.39 -17.24 3.86
N TYR A 141 17.09 -16.86 2.62
CA TYR A 141 16.52 -15.54 2.33
C TYR A 141 15.07 -15.46 2.84
N GLU A 142 14.61 -14.26 3.17
CA GLU A 142 13.20 -13.97 3.42
C GLU A 142 12.53 -13.72 2.06
N THR A 143 12.20 -14.81 1.34
CA THR A 143 11.69 -14.73 -0.04
C THR A 143 10.18 -14.72 -0.03
N ILE A 144 9.58 -13.63 -0.53
CA ILE A 144 8.13 -13.47 -0.66
C ILE A 144 7.78 -13.32 -2.13
N ILE A 145 6.84 -14.13 -2.62
CA ILE A 145 6.26 -13.99 -3.95
C ILE A 145 4.87 -13.42 -3.78
N ILE A 146 4.58 -12.30 -4.42
CA ILE A 146 3.27 -11.64 -4.38
C ILE A 146 2.65 -11.75 -5.77
N ARG A 147 1.51 -12.42 -5.85
CA ARG A 147 0.64 -12.52 -7.01
C ARG A 147 -0.52 -11.57 -6.83
N TYR A 148 -0.51 -10.45 -7.51
CA TYR A 148 -1.46 -9.34 -7.30
C TYR A 148 -2.88 -9.62 -7.81
N GLY A 149 -3.11 -10.74 -8.46
CA GLY A 149 -4.41 -11.18 -8.97
C GLY A 149 -4.27 -11.97 -10.25
N TYR A 150 -5.40 -12.39 -10.79
CA TYR A 150 -5.50 -13.24 -11.97
C TYR A 150 -5.82 -12.39 -13.21
N VAL A 151 -4.95 -12.43 -14.22
CA VAL A 151 -5.10 -11.62 -15.45
C VAL A 151 -6.33 -12.04 -16.26
N ASP A 152 -6.77 -13.28 -16.17
CA ASP A 152 -7.95 -13.84 -16.79
C ASP A 152 -9.26 -13.59 -16.02
N ASN A 153 -9.18 -13.03 -14.81
CA ASN A 153 -10.32 -12.56 -14.04
C ASN A 153 -10.53 -11.06 -14.27
N ALA A 154 -11.68 -10.69 -14.83
CA ALA A 154 -11.98 -9.30 -15.19
C ALA A 154 -12.00 -8.34 -13.98
N ASN A 155 -12.45 -8.82 -12.80
CA ASN A 155 -12.46 -8.01 -11.59
C ASN A 155 -11.03 -7.77 -11.06
N ASP A 156 -10.22 -8.83 -10.99
CA ASP A 156 -8.82 -8.69 -10.57
C ASP A 156 -8.06 -7.78 -11.53
N ALA A 157 -8.23 -7.95 -12.84
CA ALA A 157 -7.60 -7.10 -13.84
C ALA A 157 -8.00 -5.62 -13.69
N LYS A 158 -9.24 -5.33 -13.35
CA LYS A 158 -9.72 -3.97 -13.05
C LYS A 158 -9.06 -3.42 -11.79
N ILE A 159 -8.98 -4.22 -10.71
CA ILE A 159 -8.30 -3.83 -9.47
C ILE A 159 -6.83 -3.54 -9.75
N ILE A 160 -6.14 -4.43 -10.46
CA ILE A 160 -4.72 -4.27 -10.78
C ILE A 160 -4.47 -2.97 -11.54
N LYS A 161 -5.21 -2.71 -12.61
CA LYS A 161 -5.07 -1.50 -13.44
C LYS A 161 -5.24 -0.21 -12.64
N ASN A 162 -6.15 -0.21 -11.68
CA ASN A 162 -6.52 1.00 -10.95
C ASN A 162 -5.71 1.22 -9.67
N ASN A 163 -4.91 0.24 -9.22
CA ASN A 163 -4.28 0.30 -7.89
C ASN A 163 -2.78 -0.01 -7.90
N ILE A 164 -2.08 0.18 -9.02
CA ILE A 164 -0.63 -0.11 -9.12
C ILE A 164 0.16 0.66 -8.05
N ASP A 165 -0.11 1.96 -7.89
CA ASP A 165 0.53 2.80 -6.89
C ASP A 165 0.21 2.35 -5.47
N GLU A 166 -1.05 2.02 -5.22
CA GLU A 166 -1.51 1.57 -3.91
C GLU A 166 -0.91 0.21 -3.52
N PHE A 167 -0.80 -0.72 -4.48
CA PHE A 167 -0.07 -1.98 -4.27
C PHE A 167 1.38 -1.72 -3.86
N ALA A 168 2.07 -0.85 -4.59
CA ALA A 168 3.45 -0.53 -4.31
C ALA A 168 3.63 0.14 -2.93
N ASN A 169 2.79 1.11 -2.60
CA ASN A 169 2.79 1.78 -1.30
C ASN A 169 2.57 0.79 -0.15
N LYS A 170 1.52 -0.04 -0.24
CA LYS A 170 1.17 -1.00 0.82
C LYS A 170 2.24 -2.07 1.04
N VAL A 171 2.86 -2.57 -0.03
CA VAL A 171 3.96 -3.53 0.08
C VAL A 171 5.20 -2.87 0.67
N ALA A 172 5.56 -1.67 0.23
CA ALA A 172 6.68 -0.92 0.80
C ALA A 172 6.46 -0.62 2.29
N ASP A 173 5.27 -0.19 2.69
CA ASP A 173 4.91 0.05 4.09
C ASP A 173 5.01 -1.21 4.94
N ALA A 174 4.54 -2.36 4.45
CA ALA A 174 4.66 -3.64 5.16
C ALA A 174 6.13 -4.05 5.36
N ILE A 175 6.98 -3.79 4.35
CA ILE A 175 8.43 -4.03 4.45
C ILE A 175 9.06 -3.10 5.47
N LEU A 176 8.72 -1.81 5.44
CA LEU A 176 9.22 -0.82 6.40
C LEU A 176 8.82 -1.18 7.83
N ASP A 177 7.56 -1.54 8.06
CA ASP A 177 7.07 -2.04 9.36
C ASP A 177 7.88 -3.27 9.82
N TYR A 178 8.11 -4.24 8.91
CA TYR A 178 8.83 -5.47 9.22
C TYR A 178 10.29 -5.26 9.59
N ILE A 179 10.98 -4.32 8.92
CA ILE A 179 12.39 -4.02 9.22
C ILE A 179 12.55 -3.06 10.41
N GLY A 180 11.45 -2.66 11.05
CA GLY A 180 11.46 -1.68 12.14
C GLY A 180 11.96 -0.32 11.67
N TYR A 181 11.62 0.06 10.43
CA TYR A 181 12.00 1.36 9.89
C TYR A 181 11.30 2.46 10.72
N THR A 182 12.10 3.23 11.41
CA THR A 182 11.65 4.50 11.99
C THR A 182 12.22 5.60 11.11
N SER A 183 11.35 6.40 10.51
CA SER A 183 11.77 7.59 9.79
C SER A 183 12.57 8.48 10.73
N THR A 184 13.89 8.44 10.60
CA THR A 184 14.77 9.28 11.41
C THR A 184 15.11 10.56 10.65
N ASN A 185 14.12 11.38 10.35
CA ASN A 185 14.35 12.79 10.12
C ASN A 185 14.74 13.40 11.47
N LEU A 186 16.05 13.36 11.79
CA LEU A 186 16.56 13.95 13.02
C LEU A 186 16.68 15.47 12.81
N TYR A 187 16.05 16.19 13.71
CA TYR A 187 16.21 17.64 13.82
C TYR A 187 16.98 17.99 15.10
N THR A 188 18.08 18.72 14.98
CA THR A 188 18.80 19.23 16.13
C THR A 188 18.16 20.52 16.61
N VAL A 189 17.67 20.53 17.84
CA VAL A 189 17.03 21.70 18.47
C VAL A 189 18.00 22.86 18.56
N LYS A 190 17.58 24.01 18.04
CA LYS A 190 18.33 25.27 18.06
C LYS A 190 17.76 26.23 19.10
N SER A 191 18.52 27.27 19.43
CA SER A 191 18.04 28.34 20.31
C SER A 191 16.80 29.02 19.68
N GLY A 192 15.74 29.20 20.48
CA GLY A 192 14.47 29.77 20.04
C GLY A 192 13.46 28.76 19.48
N ASP A 193 13.84 27.48 19.34
CA ASP A 193 12.90 26.45 18.91
C ASP A 193 11.89 26.10 20.00
N THR A 194 10.69 25.82 19.52
CA THR A 194 9.59 25.24 20.32
C THR A 194 9.06 24.01 19.60
N LEU A 195 8.43 23.08 20.33
CA LEU A 195 7.74 21.95 19.71
C LEU A 195 6.74 22.41 18.64
N TYR A 196 6.09 23.55 18.88
CA TYR A 196 5.14 24.12 17.91
C TYR A 196 5.85 24.64 16.65
N SER A 197 6.95 25.40 16.78
CA SER A 197 7.67 25.92 15.61
C SER A 197 8.27 24.79 14.76
N ILE A 198 8.82 23.77 15.44
CA ILE A 198 9.37 22.58 14.77
C ILE A 198 8.24 21.77 14.08
N ALA A 199 7.16 21.48 14.79
CA ALA A 199 6.01 20.77 14.21
C ALA A 199 5.45 21.51 12.98
N LYS A 200 5.27 22.83 13.07
CA LYS A 200 4.82 23.66 11.95
C LYS A 200 5.79 23.64 10.77
N LYS A 201 7.10 23.73 11.03
CA LYS A 201 8.15 23.71 10.00
C LYS A 201 8.15 22.44 9.18
N TYR A 202 7.86 21.29 9.84
CA TYR A 202 7.92 19.97 9.24
C TYR A 202 6.53 19.39 8.93
N GLY A 203 5.46 20.20 8.99
CA GLY A 203 4.11 19.78 8.63
C GLY A 203 3.47 18.73 9.54
N THR A 204 4.00 18.54 10.75
CA THR A 204 3.50 17.59 11.73
C THR A 204 2.76 18.29 12.89
N THR A 205 2.29 17.54 13.88
CA THR A 205 1.65 18.08 15.09
C THR A 205 2.58 17.95 16.29
N VAL A 206 2.36 18.82 17.30
CA VAL A 206 3.09 18.75 18.57
C VAL A 206 2.92 17.39 19.23
N ASP A 207 1.71 16.80 19.18
CA ASP A 207 1.42 15.51 19.79
C ASP A 207 2.15 14.36 19.08
N LYS A 208 2.17 14.37 17.74
CA LYS A 208 2.95 13.39 16.97
C LYS A 208 4.44 13.52 17.25
N LEU A 209 4.95 14.76 17.32
CA LEU A 209 6.36 15.03 17.64
C LEU A 209 6.73 14.56 19.05
N LYS A 210 5.87 14.82 20.03
CA LYS A 210 6.04 14.33 21.43
C LYS A 210 6.01 12.82 21.49
N LYS A 211 5.05 12.18 20.84
CA LYS A 211 4.91 10.72 20.81
C LYS A 211 6.13 10.05 20.17
N ALA A 212 6.61 10.56 19.05
CA ALA A 212 7.78 10.02 18.34
C ALA A 212 9.07 10.11 19.17
N ASN A 213 9.14 11.06 20.09
CA ASN A 213 10.34 11.33 20.92
C ASN A 213 10.17 10.95 22.39
N ASN A 214 9.06 10.35 22.79
CA ASN A 214 8.73 10.04 24.18
C ASN A 214 8.79 11.27 25.10
N ILE A 215 8.42 12.46 24.60
CA ILE A 215 8.46 13.73 25.33
C ILE A 215 7.14 13.93 26.04
N THR A 216 7.18 14.08 27.37
CA THR A 216 6.00 14.35 28.20
C THR A 216 5.82 15.84 28.50
N SER A 217 6.88 16.63 28.46
CA SER A 217 6.86 18.09 28.68
C SER A 217 6.93 18.86 27.34
N ASN A 218 6.77 20.19 27.40
CA ASN A 218 6.98 21.07 26.24
C ASN A 218 8.40 21.64 26.16
N THR A 219 9.25 21.34 27.13
CA THR A 219 10.60 21.89 27.23
C THR A 219 11.54 21.11 26.30
N LEU A 220 12.25 21.83 25.46
CA LEU A 220 13.29 21.30 24.59
C LEU A 220 14.66 21.69 25.10
N LYS A 221 15.62 20.78 25.00
CA LYS A 221 17.02 21.04 25.30
C LYS A 221 17.71 21.42 23.99
N ILE A 222 18.37 22.59 23.96
CA ILE A 222 19.18 23.02 22.80
C ILE A 222 20.27 21.94 22.55
N GLY A 223 20.45 21.57 21.28
CA GLY A 223 21.36 20.50 20.85
C GLY A 223 20.77 19.11 20.93
N ALA A 224 19.57 18.92 21.49
CA ALA A 224 18.88 17.62 21.47
C ALA A 224 18.46 17.25 20.05
N SER A 225 18.59 15.97 19.71
CA SER A 225 18.08 15.44 18.45
C SER A 225 16.62 15.00 18.63
N LEU A 226 15.73 15.55 17.82
CA LEU A 226 14.32 15.17 17.76
C LEU A 226 14.08 14.35 16.50
N ILE A 227 13.43 13.22 16.66
CA ILE A 227 12.82 12.46 15.57
C ILE A 227 11.64 13.30 15.05
N ILE A 228 11.71 13.76 13.83
CA ILE A 228 10.57 14.37 13.15
C ILE A 228 9.79 13.21 12.54
N PRO A 229 8.60 12.89 13.05
CA PRO A 229 7.76 11.92 12.37
C PRO A 229 7.50 12.49 10.97
N GLU A 230 7.79 11.69 9.92
CA GLU A 230 7.23 12.01 8.62
C GLU A 230 5.72 12.18 8.82
N GLU A 231 5.13 13.17 8.14
CA GLU A 231 3.71 13.01 7.90
C GLU A 231 3.54 11.60 7.37
N GLU A 232 2.83 10.75 8.13
CA GLU A 232 1.97 9.86 7.41
C GLU A 232 1.22 10.83 6.49
N LYS A 233 1.62 10.92 5.22
CA LYS A 233 0.66 11.23 4.19
C LYS A 233 -0.37 10.15 4.47
N GLU A 234 -1.43 10.51 5.23
CA GLU A 234 -2.67 9.78 5.09
C GLU A 234 -2.79 9.70 3.60
N SER A 235 -2.51 8.54 3.06
CA SER A 235 -2.67 8.27 1.66
C SER A 235 -4.14 8.52 1.46
N VAL A 236 -4.45 9.75 1.05
CA VAL A 236 -5.74 10.01 0.45
C VAL A 236 -5.73 9.01 -0.67
N PRO A 237 -6.59 7.98 -0.66
CA PRO A 237 -6.57 7.02 -1.73
C PRO A 237 -6.84 7.82 -2.99
N GLU A 238 -5.82 8.01 -3.81
CA GLU A 238 -5.97 8.60 -5.15
C GLU A 238 -6.78 7.66 -6.06
N SER A 239 -7.03 6.45 -5.54
CA SER A 239 -7.79 5.40 -6.20
C SER A 239 -9.13 5.17 -5.51
N PRO A 240 -10.20 4.92 -6.28
CA PRO A 240 -11.52 4.63 -5.72
C PRO A 240 -11.47 3.40 -4.80
N VAL A 241 -12.18 3.50 -3.67
CA VAL A 241 -12.34 2.37 -2.75
C VAL A 241 -13.39 1.42 -3.31
N TYR A 242 -13.04 0.16 -3.47
CA TYR A 242 -13.93 -0.87 -4.01
C TYR A 242 -14.54 -1.75 -2.91
N TYR A 243 -15.80 -2.11 -3.08
CA TYR A 243 -16.48 -3.13 -2.29
C TYR A 243 -16.88 -4.30 -3.16
N LYS A 244 -16.53 -5.52 -2.77
CA LYS A 244 -16.97 -6.75 -3.44
C LYS A 244 -18.31 -7.20 -2.87
N VAL A 245 -19.32 -7.23 -3.71
CA VAL A 245 -20.69 -7.63 -3.35
C VAL A 245 -20.69 -9.08 -2.84
N LYS A 246 -21.30 -9.27 -1.67
CA LYS A 246 -21.47 -10.59 -1.04
C LYS A 246 -22.91 -11.07 -1.19
N SER A 247 -23.14 -12.36 -0.96
CA SER A 247 -24.50 -12.92 -0.91
C SER A 247 -25.34 -12.21 0.16
N GLY A 248 -26.55 -11.81 -0.19
CA GLY A 248 -27.45 -11.04 0.67
C GLY A 248 -27.28 -9.52 0.66
N ASP A 249 -26.27 -8.99 -0.05
CA ASP A 249 -26.11 -7.55 -0.19
C ASP A 249 -27.16 -6.92 -1.10
N THR A 250 -27.49 -5.69 -0.77
CA THR A 250 -28.29 -4.77 -1.60
C THR A 250 -27.55 -3.44 -1.73
N LEU A 251 -27.83 -2.65 -2.77
CA LEU A 251 -27.27 -1.28 -2.86
C LEU A 251 -27.60 -0.47 -1.61
N TYR A 252 -28.76 -0.70 -1.01
CA TYR A 252 -29.16 -0.02 0.23
C TYR A 252 -28.28 -0.43 1.42
N SER A 253 -28.09 -1.75 1.63
CA SER A 253 -27.25 -2.22 2.75
C SER A 253 -25.80 -1.76 2.62
N ILE A 254 -25.26 -1.77 1.39
CA ILE A 254 -23.90 -1.31 1.10
C ILE A 254 -23.80 0.21 1.30
N ALA A 255 -24.71 0.99 0.73
CA ALA A 255 -24.73 2.45 0.88
C ALA A 255 -24.82 2.86 2.36
N LYS A 256 -25.71 2.22 3.13
CA LYS A 256 -25.85 2.44 4.58
C LYS A 256 -24.56 2.10 5.33
N LYS A 257 -23.91 0.99 4.99
CA LYS A 257 -22.66 0.56 5.62
C LYS A 257 -21.54 1.59 5.44
N TYR A 258 -21.46 2.23 4.28
CA TYR A 258 -20.42 3.20 3.95
C TYR A 258 -20.84 4.66 4.10
N GLY A 259 -22.06 4.92 4.62
CA GLY A 259 -22.53 6.28 4.91
C GLY A 259 -22.79 7.14 3.67
N ILE A 260 -23.05 6.52 2.52
CA ILE A 260 -23.40 7.21 1.27
C ILE A 260 -24.85 6.94 0.88
N SER A 261 -25.43 7.79 0.02
CA SER A 261 -26.78 7.52 -0.53
C SER A 261 -26.74 6.44 -1.59
N VAL A 262 -27.86 5.73 -1.78
CA VAL A 262 -28.01 4.75 -2.87
C VAL A 262 -27.81 5.40 -4.24
N ASP A 263 -28.30 6.65 -4.40
CA ASP A 263 -28.15 7.38 -5.67
C ASP A 263 -26.68 7.74 -5.92
N LYS A 264 -25.92 8.13 -4.89
CA LYS A 264 -24.47 8.34 -5.01
C LYS A 264 -23.78 7.04 -5.39
N LEU A 265 -24.08 5.92 -4.70
CA LEU A 265 -23.50 4.61 -5.02
C LEU A 265 -23.82 4.18 -6.47
N LYS A 266 -25.02 4.42 -6.95
CA LYS A 266 -25.41 4.18 -8.35
C LYS A 266 -24.65 5.07 -9.32
N SER A 267 -24.58 6.36 -9.05
CA SER A 267 -23.92 7.36 -9.89
C SER A 267 -22.45 7.03 -10.12
N ILE A 268 -21.67 6.80 -9.05
CA ILE A 268 -20.23 6.50 -9.16
C ILE A 268 -19.96 5.17 -9.88
N ASN A 269 -20.94 4.23 -9.82
CA ASN A 269 -20.85 2.93 -10.51
C ASN A 269 -21.57 2.90 -11.87
N LYS A 270 -22.07 4.04 -12.34
CA LYS A 270 -22.82 4.17 -13.62
C LYS A 270 -23.99 3.19 -13.73
N LYS A 271 -24.66 2.90 -12.59
CA LYS A 271 -25.81 2.01 -12.55
C LYS A 271 -27.11 2.77 -12.76
N THR A 272 -27.97 2.25 -13.63
CA THR A 272 -29.29 2.78 -13.91
C THR A 272 -30.39 2.14 -13.07
N ASN A 273 -30.14 0.96 -12.50
CA ASN A 273 -31.07 0.18 -11.68
C ASN A 273 -30.41 -0.25 -10.36
N ASN A 274 -31.12 -1.01 -9.54
CA ASN A 274 -30.64 -1.47 -8.23
C ASN A 274 -30.03 -2.90 -8.26
N LEU A 275 -29.85 -3.47 -9.44
CA LEU A 275 -29.31 -4.83 -9.57
C LEU A 275 -27.80 -4.83 -9.31
N ILE A 276 -27.39 -5.75 -8.45
CA ILE A 276 -25.98 -6.07 -8.16
C ILE A 276 -25.78 -7.59 -8.17
N THR A 277 -24.59 -8.02 -8.54
CA THR A 277 -24.26 -9.44 -8.63
C THR A 277 -23.23 -9.81 -7.57
N VAL A 278 -23.37 -10.98 -6.96
CA VAL A 278 -22.37 -11.48 -6.02
C VAL A 278 -21.01 -11.53 -6.71
N GLY A 279 -19.98 -10.98 -6.07
CA GLY A 279 -18.62 -10.84 -6.64
C GLY A 279 -18.40 -9.57 -7.44
N GLU A 280 -19.44 -8.79 -7.75
CA GLU A 280 -19.30 -7.49 -8.43
C GLU A 280 -18.52 -6.51 -7.55
N LEU A 281 -17.64 -5.71 -8.16
CA LEU A 281 -16.90 -4.66 -7.47
C LEU A 281 -17.60 -3.32 -7.68
N LEU A 282 -18.06 -2.75 -6.57
CA LEU A 282 -18.63 -1.42 -6.54
C LEU A 282 -17.62 -0.41 -5.99
N ILE A 283 -17.45 0.69 -6.69
CA ILE A 283 -16.79 1.88 -6.14
C ILE A 283 -17.70 2.42 -5.03
N ILE A 284 -17.17 2.51 -3.80
CA ILE A 284 -17.93 2.99 -2.65
C ILE A 284 -17.49 4.38 -2.21
N ASP A 285 -16.32 4.83 -2.67
CA ASP A 285 -15.81 6.16 -2.40
C ASP A 285 -14.98 6.64 -3.59
N GLU A 286 -15.43 7.72 -4.22
CA GLU A 286 -14.58 8.61 -4.99
C GLU A 286 -14.12 9.65 -4.00
N VAL A 287 -12.89 9.54 -3.50
CA VAL A 287 -12.38 10.50 -2.53
C VAL A 287 -12.14 11.83 -3.21
N ASN A 288 -13.17 12.66 -3.25
CA ASN A 288 -12.99 14.06 -3.56
C ASN A 288 -12.32 14.72 -2.35
N THR A 289 -11.17 15.31 -2.54
CA THR A 289 -10.52 16.12 -1.52
C THR A 289 -10.39 17.56 -1.96
N ILE A 290 -10.42 18.45 -0.99
CA ILE A 290 -10.13 19.86 -1.19
C ILE A 290 -9.03 20.31 -0.24
N LYS A 291 -8.26 21.30 -0.65
CA LYS A 291 -7.40 22.05 0.27
C LYS A 291 -8.16 23.26 0.78
N VAL A 292 -8.16 23.42 2.10
CA VAL A 292 -8.78 24.60 2.77
C VAL A 292 -8.03 25.86 2.36
N SER A 293 -8.75 26.81 1.83
CA SER A 293 -8.26 28.12 1.43
C SER A 293 -8.54 29.20 2.49
N LYS A 294 -7.88 30.34 2.40
CA LYS A 294 -8.15 31.47 3.28
C LYS A 294 -9.63 31.90 3.14
N GLY A 295 -10.35 31.90 4.24
CA GLY A 295 -11.77 32.25 4.27
C GLY A 295 -12.72 31.04 4.23
N ASP A 296 -12.20 29.83 4.01
CA ASP A 296 -13.03 28.62 4.09
C ASP A 296 -13.44 28.31 5.53
N THR A 297 -14.67 27.84 5.67
CA THR A 297 -15.24 27.33 6.91
C THR A 297 -15.86 25.96 6.63
N LEU A 298 -16.02 25.14 7.68
CA LEU A 298 -16.76 23.86 7.53
C LEU A 298 -18.17 24.09 6.96
N TYR A 299 -18.81 25.21 7.31
CA TYR A 299 -20.13 25.55 6.79
C TYR A 299 -20.10 25.87 5.28
N SER A 300 -19.17 26.74 4.82
CA SER A 300 -19.05 27.08 3.41
C SER A 300 -18.70 25.86 2.54
N ILE A 301 -17.82 24.99 3.05
CA ILE A 301 -17.44 23.76 2.38
C ILE A 301 -18.60 22.76 2.34
N ALA A 302 -19.28 22.53 3.48
CA ALA A 302 -20.44 21.64 3.55
C ALA A 302 -21.53 22.08 2.55
N LYS A 303 -21.83 23.38 2.50
CA LYS A 303 -22.80 23.95 1.55
C LYS A 303 -22.37 23.72 0.08
N LYS A 304 -21.08 23.93 -0.23
CA LYS A 304 -20.53 23.76 -1.59
C LYS A 304 -20.66 22.32 -2.08
N TYR A 305 -20.49 21.34 -1.18
CA TYR A 305 -20.50 19.91 -1.50
C TYR A 305 -21.80 19.22 -1.12
N ASN A 306 -22.88 20.01 -0.88
CA ASN A 306 -24.23 19.52 -0.56
C ASN A 306 -24.26 18.48 0.58
N THR A 307 -23.52 18.76 1.64
CA THR A 307 -23.43 17.95 2.87
C THR A 307 -23.66 18.82 4.10
N THR A 308 -23.61 18.24 5.29
CA THR A 308 -23.74 18.96 6.56
C THR A 308 -22.38 19.14 7.22
N VAL A 309 -22.25 20.11 8.13
CA VAL A 309 -21.04 20.32 8.93
C VAL A 309 -20.69 19.06 9.74
N ASP A 310 -21.71 18.39 10.29
CA ASP A 310 -21.52 17.20 11.12
C ASP A 310 -21.04 16.00 10.29
N GLU A 311 -21.58 15.80 9.08
CA GLU A 311 -21.10 14.79 8.15
C GLU A 311 -19.66 15.07 7.70
N LEU A 312 -19.35 16.34 7.40
CA LEU A 312 -18.01 16.74 7.01
C LEU A 312 -16.99 16.55 8.15
N LYS A 313 -17.40 16.86 9.39
CA LYS A 313 -16.60 16.57 10.60
C LYS A 313 -16.37 15.08 10.77
N LYS A 314 -17.42 14.27 10.67
CA LYS A 314 -17.36 12.82 10.79
C LYS A 314 -16.48 12.19 9.71
N LEU A 315 -16.60 12.65 8.45
CA LEU A 315 -15.83 12.19 7.32
C LEU A 315 -14.31 12.46 7.49
N ASN A 316 -13.97 13.53 8.21
CA ASN A 316 -12.59 13.98 8.41
C ASN A 316 -12.10 13.80 9.86
N ASN A 317 -12.84 13.08 10.71
CA ASN A 317 -12.49 12.85 12.12
C ASN A 317 -12.24 14.17 12.91
N LEU A 318 -12.96 15.25 12.59
CA LEU A 318 -12.78 16.54 13.23
C LEU A 318 -13.60 16.62 14.53
N THR A 319 -12.97 17.02 15.61
CA THR A 319 -13.61 17.20 16.93
C THR A 319 -14.15 18.60 17.14
N ASN A 320 -13.66 19.60 16.38
CA ASN A 320 -14.09 20.99 16.45
C ASN A 320 -14.30 21.58 15.04
N ASN A 321 -14.62 22.86 14.94
CA ASN A 321 -14.90 23.53 13.67
C ASN A 321 -13.70 24.30 13.10
N THR A 322 -12.54 24.20 13.73
CA THR A 322 -11.34 24.95 13.31
C THR A 322 -10.67 24.26 12.12
N LEU A 323 -10.43 25.01 11.07
CA LEU A 323 -9.71 24.58 9.89
C LEU A 323 -8.40 25.34 9.77
N SER A 324 -7.37 24.67 9.29
CA SER A 324 -6.07 25.29 8.95
C SER A 324 -5.98 25.52 7.43
N ILE A 325 -5.47 26.69 7.02
CA ILE A 325 -5.20 26.94 5.59
C ILE A 325 -4.23 25.89 5.08
N GLY A 326 -4.54 25.27 3.93
CA GLY A 326 -3.77 24.17 3.35
C GLY A 326 -4.16 22.80 3.87
N GLN A 327 -5.01 22.70 4.89
CA GLN A 327 -5.55 21.43 5.35
C GLN A 327 -6.33 20.74 4.24
N THR A 328 -6.08 19.44 4.05
CA THR A 328 -6.86 18.63 3.10
C THR A 328 -8.10 18.08 3.82
N LEU A 329 -9.26 18.29 3.23
CA LEU A 329 -10.53 17.74 3.70
C LEU A 329 -11.10 16.80 2.66
N LYS A 330 -11.58 15.65 3.11
CA LYS A 330 -12.47 14.77 2.34
C LYS A 330 -13.82 15.44 2.20
N VAL A 331 -14.36 15.45 1.01
CA VAL A 331 -15.70 15.97 0.69
C VAL A 331 -16.49 14.91 -0.07
N PRO A 332 -17.81 14.81 0.12
CA PRO A 332 -18.67 13.83 -0.55
C PRO A 332 -18.64 13.94 -2.06
#